data_cf44cc017787d024fa80ce43c6eefcba
#
_entry.id   cf44cc017787d024fa80ce43c6eefcba
#
_cell.length_a   1.000
_cell.length_b   1.000
_cell.length_c   1.000
_cell.angle_alpha   90.00
_cell.angle_beta   90.00
_cell.angle_gamma   90.00
#
_symmetry.space_group_name_H-M   'P 1'
#
loop_
_entity.id
_entity.type
_entity.pdbx_description
1 polymer ?
#
loop_
_entity_poly.entity_id
_entity_poly.type
_entity_poly.pdbx_seq_one_letter_code
_entity_poly.pdbx_strand_id
1 'polypeptide(L)'
;IRMVRQHAKEWNVNPYKVGLMGASAGGHLTATLATHYNSETRPDFQILLYPVVTMMQVTRGNTRTALLGKNPTMEQIQKFSAELQVTPDTPQAFIALTSDDPSVAPYHGVNYYLALQKNKVPATLHVYPTGGHGWGFQDHFKYKQQWTQELEKWLRDGVVFPENPEPMLRIGKSYLGTKYVANTLDQDGEESLVIRTDAVDCLTFVEYTLAQALGSSFADNLQKIRYRDGIINGYPSRLHYTSEWIENGIRHGFLTDITAKNSAHTQKISLSYMSTHPRQYKKLADSPENVRQMAEYEKAISGKVVHWLPKSELPEAGLPWIMNGDIIAITTKMPGLDIAH
;
A
#
# COMPACT_ATOMS: atom_id res chain seq x y z
N ILE A 1 -11.84 2.54 9.83
CA ILE A 1 -10.86 1.87 8.96
C ILE A 1 -9.66 1.44 9.79
N ARG A 2 -8.86 2.35 10.37
CA ARG A 2 -7.66 2.01 11.15
C ARG A 2 -7.92 0.95 12.23
N MET A 3 -8.93 1.15 13.07
CA MET A 3 -9.33 0.20 14.12
C MET A 3 -9.62 -1.19 13.53
N VAL A 4 -10.41 -1.29 12.45
CA VAL A 4 -10.72 -2.56 11.79
C VAL A 4 -9.46 -3.26 11.31
N ARG A 5 -8.52 -2.52 10.71
CA ARG A 5 -7.26 -3.09 10.24
C ARG A 5 -6.35 -3.53 11.39
N GLN A 6 -6.29 -2.77 12.47
CA GLN A 6 -5.51 -3.13 13.67
C GLN A 6 -6.01 -4.40 14.36
N HIS A 7 -7.33 -4.62 14.38
CA HIS A 7 -7.96 -5.79 14.99
C HIS A 7 -8.33 -6.88 13.97
N ALA A 8 -7.83 -6.79 12.74
CA ALA A 8 -8.24 -7.68 11.65
C ALA A 8 -8.05 -9.16 11.97
N LYS A 9 -6.94 -9.52 12.61
CA LYS A 9 -6.67 -10.90 13.04
C LYS A 9 -7.63 -11.35 14.14
N GLU A 10 -7.88 -10.51 15.14
CA GLU A 10 -8.79 -10.79 16.24
C GLU A 10 -10.24 -10.98 15.74
N TRP A 11 -10.66 -10.13 14.80
CA TRP A 11 -12.01 -10.14 14.25
C TRP A 11 -12.19 -11.07 13.02
N ASN A 12 -11.12 -11.79 12.65
CA ASN A 12 -11.09 -12.67 11.49
C ASN A 12 -11.58 -12.00 10.20
N VAL A 13 -11.13 -10.77 9.96
CA VAL A 13 -11.45 -9.99 8.75
C VAL A 13 -10.19 -9.75 7.92
N ASN A 14 -10.36 -9.62 6.61
CA ASN A 14 -9.24 -9.29 5.73
C ASN A 14 -8.95 -7.78 5.79
N PRO A 15 -7.79 -7.33 6.29
CA PRO A 15 -7.45 -5.92 6.42
C PRO A 15 -7.32 -5.17 5.08
N TYR A 16 -7.22 -5.92 3.96
CA TYR A 16 -7.10 -5.39 2.61
C TYR A 16 -8.42 -5.36 1.83
N LYS A 17 -9.52 -5.70 2.51
CA LYS A 17 -10.88 -5.70 1.93
C LYS A 17 -11.84 -4.94 2.85
N VAL A 18 -11.42 -3.76 3.32
CA VAL A 18 -12.20 -2.92 4.24
C VAL A 18 -12.83 -1.77 3.47
N GLY A 19 -14.11 -1.85 3.23
CA GLY A 19 -14.88 -0.81 2.59
C GLY A 19 -15.67 0.07 3.56
N LEU A 20 -16.26 1.12 3.03
CA LEU A 20 -17.22 1.97 3.72
C LEU A 20 -18.54 1.96 2.99
N MET A 21 -19.63 1.94 3.77
CA MET A 21 -20.98 2.10 3.26
C MET A 21 -21.65 3.27 3.96
N GLY A 22 -22.30 4.14 3.19
CA GLY A 22 -23.04 5.27 3.75
C GLY A 22 -24.24 5.67 2.90
N ALA A 23 -25.27 6.13 3.56
CA ALA A 23 -26.51 6.59 2.96
C ALA A 23 -26.75 8.08 3.28
N SER A 24 -27.29 8.83 2.34
CA SER A 24 -27.64 10.25 2.52
C SER A 24 -26.43 11.10 3.01
N ALA A 25 -26.53 11.75 4.16
CA ALA A 25 -25.40 12.43 4.79
C ALA A 25 -24.25 11.48 5.17
N GLY A 26 -24.55 10.21 5.52
CA GLY A 26 -23.55 9.15 5.68
C GLY A 26 -22.85 8.80 4.39
N GLY A 27 -23.51 8.94 3.24
CA GLY A 27 -22.90 8.87 1.91
C GLY A 27 -21.86 9.98 1.70
N HIS A 28 -22.14 11.19 2.19
CA HIS A 28 -21.18 12.30 2.18
C HIS A 28 -19.93 11.96 3.03
N LEU A 29 -20.12 11.43 4.25
CA LEU A 29 -19.00 11.01 5.09
C LEU A 29 -18.15 9.94 4.40
N THR A 30 -18.80 8.97 3.74
CA THR A 30 -18.12 7.91 2.98
C THR A 30 -17.32 8.48 1.81
N ALA A 31 -17.92 9.35 0.98
CA ALA A 31 -17.25 9.99 -0.15
C ALA A 31 -16.10 10.92 0.31
N THR A 32 -16.31 11.66 1.43
CA THR A 32 -15.27 12.50 2.02
C THR A 32 -14.08 11.66 2.47
N LEU A 33 -14.30 10.55 3.19
CA LEU A 33 -13.19 9.69 3.60
C LEU A 33 -12.51 9.00 2.41
N ALA A 34 -13.26 8.70 1.36
CA ALA A 34 -12.73 8.13 0.12
C ALA A 34 -11.92 9.12 -0.74
N THR A 35 -11.98 10.42 -0.45
CA THR A 35 -11.25 11.48 -1.17
C THR A 35 -10.25 12.24 -0.29
N HIS A 36 -10.35 12.12 1.05
CA HIS A 36 -9.49 12.81 2.03
C HIS A 36 -8.83 11.81 2.98
N TYR A 37 -8.36 10.71 2.48
CA TYR A 37 -7.70 9.66 3.26
C TYR A 37 -6.20 9.92 3.44
N ASN A 38 -5.62 9.21 4.38
CA ASN A 38 -4.19 8.95 4.45
C ASN A 38 -3.92 7.43 4.28
N SER A 39 -2.66 7.02 4.31
CA SER A 39 -2.27 5.61 4.11
C SER A 39 -2.99 4.62 5.04
N GLU A 40 -3.35 5.04 6.27
CA GLU A 40 -4.01 4.18 7.25
C GLU A 40 -5.54 4.17 7.13
N THR A 41 -6.13 5.22 6.56
CA THR A 41 -7.57 5.45 6.55
C THR A 41 -8.23 5.28 5.19
N ARG A 42 -7.46 5.00 4.12
CA ARG A 42 -8.00 4.78 2.78
C ARG A 42 -8.87 3.52 2.79
N PRO A 43 -10.16 3.60 2.42
CA PRO A 43 -10.99 2.40 2.22
C PRO A 43 -10.57 1.69 0.93
N ASP A 44 -10.84 0.39 0.83
CA ASP A 44 -10.54 -0.39 -0.36
C ASP A 44 -11.67 -0.26 -1.40
N PHE A 45 -12.88 0.05 -0.95
CA PHE A 45 -14.05 0.36 -1.78
C PHE A 45 -15.07 1.22 -1.02
N GLN A 46 -16.02 1.78 -1.73
CA GLN A 46 -17.09 2.60 -1.17
C GLN A 46 -18.46 2.25 -1.74
N ILE A 47 -19.49 2.22 -0.90
CA ILE A 47 -20.89 1.97 -1.23
C ILE A 47 -21.70 3.19 -0.83
N LEU A 48 -22.36 3.82 -1.77
CA LEU A 48 -23.05 5.09 -1.60
C LEU A 48 -24.54 4.94 -1.97
N LEU A 49 -25.41 5.08 -1.00
CA LEU A 49 -26.86 5.04 -1.21
C LEU A 49 -27.43 6.45 -1.14
N TYR A 50 -28.10 6.88 -2.21
CA TYR A 50 -28.67 8.23 -2.36
C TYR A 50 -27.82 9.31 -1.67
N PRO A 51 -26.51 9.40 -2.01
CA PRO A 51 -25.54 10.14 -1.23
C PRO A 51 -25.69 11.65 -1.42
N VAL A 52 -25.54 12.41 -0.35
CA VAL A 52 -25.07 13.79 -0.46
C VAL A 52 -23.60 13.73 -0.91
N VAL A 53 -23.19 14.53 -1.87
CA VAL A 53 -21.82 14.58 -2.37
C VAL A 53 -21.33 16.02 -2.48
N THR A 54 -21.99 16.84 -3.29
CA THR A 54 -21.59 18.24 -3.47
C THR A 54 -22.07 19.13 -2.34
N MET A 55 -21.20 20.06 -1.92
CA MET A 55 -21.57 21.19 -1.05
C MET A 55 -21.82 22.46 -1.85
N MET A 56 -21.63 22.41 -3.18
CA MET A 56 -21.89 23.56 -4.07
C MET A 56 -23.38 23.94 -4.12
N GLN A 57 -24.25 22.96 -3.94
CA GLN A 57 -25.69 23.16 -3.90
C GLN A 57 -26.27 22.73 -2.57
N VAL A 58 -27.28 23.43 -2.10
CA VAL A 58 -27.94 23.15 -0.82
C VAL A 58 -28.98 22.04 -1.06
N THR A 59 -28.86 20.93 -0.34
CA THR A 59 -29.91 19.91 -0.26
C THR A 59 -31.08 20.40 0.60
N ARG A 60 -32.24 19.77 0.48
CA ARG A 60 -33.37 20.06 1.41
C ARG A 60 -33.04 19.71 2.87
N GLY A 61 -32.06 18.80 3.10
CA GLY A 61 -31.51 18.54 4.42
C GLY A 61 -30.41 19.52 4.82
N ASN A 62 -30.09 19.57 6.11
CA ASN A 62 -29.12 20.51 6.67
C ASN A 62 -27.65 20.07 6.56
N THR A 63 -27.30 19.11 5.70
CA THR A 63 -25.95 18.49 5.67
C THR A 63 -24.84 19.54 5.51
N ARG A 64 -25.00 20.47 4.55
CA ARG A 64 -24.02 21.56 4.35
C ARG A 64 -23.88 22.45 5.57
N THR A 65 -25.01 22.91 6.13
CA THR A 65 -24.99 23.80 7.29
C THR A 65 -24.52 23.09 8.54
N ALA A 66 -24.88 21.82 8.73
CA ALA A 66 -24.41 21.01 9.85
C ALA A 66 -22.91 20.76 9.80
N LEU A 67 -22.36 20.57 8.61
CA LEU A 67 -20.91 20.31 8.43
C LEU A 67 -20.08 21.60 8.43
N LEU A 68 -20.52 22.63 7.71
CA LEU A 68 -19.71 23.81 7.39
C LEU A 68 -20.17 25.08 8.11
N GLY A 69 -21.27 25.04 8.87
CA GLY A 69 -21.86 26.19 9.49
C GLY A 69 -22.76 27.01 8.55
N LYS A 70 -23.28 28.14 9.05
CA LYS A 70 -24.25 28.97 8.31
C LYS A 70 -23.61 29.73 7.13
N ASN A 71 -22.37 30.17 7.28
CA ASN A 71 -21.65 31.00 6.30
C ASN A 71 -20.31 30.38 5.91
N PRO A 72 -20.29 29.25 5.20
CA PRO A 72 -19.05 28.61 4.79
C PRO A 72 -18.35 29.42 3.68
N THR A 73 -17.02 29.41 3.70
CA THR A 73 -16.24 30.00 2.61
C THR A 73 -16.32 29.10 1.35
N MET A 74 -16.04 29.70 0.19
CA MET A 74 -16.01 28.92 -1.06
C MET A 74 -14.97 27.81 -1.01
N GLU A 75 -13.83 28.04 -0.38
CA GLU A 75 -12.79 27.04 -0.16
C GLU A 75 -13.30 25.83 0.66
N GLN A 76 -14.03 26.08 1.75
CA GLN A 76 -14.65 25.01 2.54
C GLN A 76 -15.67 24.22 1.72
N ILE A 77 -16.50 24.93 0.95
CA ILE A 77 -17.50 24.31 0.07
C ILE A 77 -16.82 23.39 -0.95
N GLN A 78 -15.79 23.89 -1.63
CA GLN A 78 -15.05 23.11 -2.63
C GLN A 78 -14.33 21.92 -2.00
N LYS A 79 -13.65 22.12 -0.87
CA LYS A 79 -12.93 21.07 -0.14
C LYS A 79 -13.84 19.90 0.24
N PHE A 80 -15.06 20.17 0.68
CA PHE A 80 -16.02 19.14 1.08
C PHE A 80 -17.02 18.75 -0.01
N SER A 81 -16.83 19.19 -1.25
CA SER A 81 -17.52 18.68 -2.43
C SER A 81 -16.70 17.53 -3.00
N ALA A 82 -17.08 16.30 -2.64
CA ALA A 82 -16.24 15.12 -2.90
C ALA A 82 -16.00 14.87 -4.39
N GLU A 83 -16.93 15.25 -5.27
CA GLU A 83 -16.77 15.16 -6.73
C GLU A 83 -15.62 16.02 -7.26
N LEU A 84 -15.23 17.07 -6.54
CA LEU A 84 -14.11 17.94 -6.89
C LEU A 84 -12.76 17.43 -6.35
N GLN A 85 -12.80 16.41 -5.48
CA GLN A 85 -11.63 15.86 -4.79
C GLN A 85 -11.22 14.48 -5.29
N VAL A 86 -11.90 13.97 -6.31
CA VAL A 86 -11.60 12.66 -6.91
C VAL A 86 -10.23 12.68 -7.59
N THR A 87 -9.42 11.69 -7.29
CA THR A 87 -8.11 11.42 -7.90
C THR A 87 -8.08 10.01 -8.49
N PRO A 88 -7.08 9.64 -9.30
CA PRO A 88 -6.93 8.26 -9.76
C PRO A 88 -6.78 7.23 -8.64
N ASP A 89 -6.35 7.64 -7.43
CA ASP A 89 -6.21 6.79 -6.25
C ASP A 89 -7.49 6.70 -5.40
N THR A 90 -8.57 7.40 -5.79
CA THR A 90 -9.86 7.30 -5.10
C THR A 90 -10.39 5.87 -5.17
N PRO A 91 -10.90 5.27 -4.08
CA PRO A 91 -11.44 3.93 -4.09
C PRO A 91 -12.62 3.74 -5.03
N GLN A 92 -12.68 2.56 -5.64
CA GLN A 92 -13.80 2.14 -6.50
C GLN A 92 -15.15 2.23 -5.77
N ALA A 93 -16.23 2.48 -6.54
CA ALA A 93 -17.50 2.85 -5.97
C ALA A 93 -18.70 2.06 -6.53
N PHE A 94 -19.61 1.68 -5.63
CA PHE A 94 -21.00 1.31 -5.97
C PHE A 94 -21.92 2.46 -5.55
N ILE A 95 -22.71 2.98 -6.48
CA ILE A 95 -23.61 4.11 -6.23
C ILE A 95 -25.04 3.70 -6.61
N ALA A 96 -25.99 3.87 -5.71
CA ALA A 96 -27.39 3.60 -5.97
C ALA A 96 -28.26 4.76 -5.48
N LEU A 97 -29.21 5.19 -6.30
CA LEU A 97 -30.11 6.32 -6.03
C LEU A 97 -31.44 6.17 -6.77
N THR A 98 -32.41 7.02 -6.48
CA THR A 98 -33.69 7.10 -7.18
C THR A 98 -33.86 8.42 -7.92
N SER A 99 -34.58 8.40 -9.05
CA SER A 99 -34.80 9.59 -9.88
C SER A 99 -35.75 10.59 -9.22
N ASP A 100 -36.64 10.12 -8.35
CA ASP A 100 -37.68 10.89 -7.69
C ASP A 100 -37.33 11.33 -6.25
N ASP A 101 -36.05 11.27 -5.88
CA ASP A 101 -35.60 11.67 -4.53
C ASP A 101 -35.85 13.17 -4.28
N PRO A 102 -36.77 13.52 -3.32
CA PRO A 102 -37.11 14.90 -3.04
C PRO A 102 -36.11 15.60 -2.10
N SER A 103 -35.24 14.83 -1.44
CA SER A 103 -34.33 15.34 -0.40
C SER A 103 -32.91 15.55 -0.92
N VAL A 104 -32.39 14.59 -1.67
CA VAL A 104 -31.06 14.63 -2.28
C VAL A 104 -31.21 14.37 -3.78
N ALA A 105 -31.09 15.42 -4.54
CA ALA A 105 -31.30 15.32 -5.96
C ALA A 105 -30.29 14.35 -6.63
N PRO A 106 -30.72 13.58 -7.64
CA PRO A 106 -29.91 12.54 -8.30
C PRO A 106 -28.54 13.01 -8.80
N TYR A 107 -28.41 14.30 -9.14
CA TYR A 107 -27.14 14.85 -9.64
C TYR A 107 -25.97 14.69 -8.66
N HIS A 108 -26.20 14.55 -7.36
CA HIS A 108 -25.13 14.30 -6.37
C HIS A 108 -24.39 13.00 -6.72
N GLY A 109 -25.10 11.90 -6.86
CA GLY A 109 -24.49 10.61 -7.20
C GLY A 109 -24.00 10.57 -8.65
N VAL A 110 -24.73 11.18 -9.59
CA VAL A 110 -24.35 11.26 -11.01
C VAL A 110 -23.05 12.04 -11.18
N ASN A 111 -22.91 13.22 -10.57
CA ASN A 111 -21.69 14.03 -10.67
C ASN A 111 -20.48 13.32 -10.04
N TYR A 112 -20.69 12.62 -8.95
CA TYR A 112 -19.62 11.81 -8.35
C TYR A 112 -19.18 10.66 -9.27
N TYR A 113 -20.13 9.94 -9.85
CA TYR A 113 -19.84 8.91 -10.84
C TYR A 113 -19.04 9.47 -12.03
N LEU A 114 -19.45 10.62 -12.59
CA LEU A 114 -18.74 11.25 -13.70
C LEU A 114 -17.33 11.69 -13.31
N ALA A 115 -17.13 12.18 -12.08
CA ALA A 115 -15.82 12.53 -11.56
C ALA A 115 -14.91 11.29 -11.41
N LEU A 116 -15.45 10.16 -10.91
CA LEU A 116 -14.76 8.88 -10.84
C LEU A 116 -14.36 8.39 -12.25
N GLN A 117 -15.28 8.40 -13.21
CA GLN A 117 -15.00 8.00 -14.60
C GLN A 117 -13.92 8.87 -15.25
N LYS A 118 -13.98 10.20 -15.05
CA LYS A 118 -12.96 11.14 -15.56
C LYS A 118 -11.55 10.79 -15.03
N ASN A 119 -11.47 10.32 -13.81
CA ASN A 119 -10.21 9.92 -13.16
C ASN A 119 -9.88 8.42 -13.35
N LYS A 120 -10.62 7.69 -14.21
CA LYS A 120 -10.45 6.26 -14.50
C LYS A 120 -10.60 5.35 -13.26
N VAL A 121 -11.35 5.81 -12.27
CA VAL A 121 -11.70 5.01 -11.10
C VAL A 121 -12.88 4.11 -11.43
N PRO A 122 -12.79 2.79 -11.22
CA PRO A 122 -13.92 1.88 -11.45
C PRO A 122 -15.13 2.26 -10.60
N ALA A 123 -16.27 2.45 -11.22
CA ALA A 123 -17.51 2.77 -10.52
C ALA A 123 -18.71 2.22 -11.26
N THR A 124 -19.76 1.87 -10.51
CA THR A 124 -21.08 1.54 -11.05
C THR A 124 -22.13 2.48 -10.48
N LEU A 125 -23.11 2.82 -11.30
CA LEU A 125 -24.21 3.71 -10.92
C LEU A 125 -25.55 3.05 -11.28
N HIS A 126 -26.40 2.89 -10.27
CA HIS A 126 -27.74 2.35 -10.38
C HIS A 126 -28.76 3.45 -10.06
N VAL A 127 -29.62 3.76 -11.04
CA VAL A 127 -30.66 4.78 -10.89
C VAL A 127 -32.03 4.12 -11.02
N TYR A 128 -32.77 4.06 -9.93
CA TYR A 128 -34.11 3.48 -9.92
C TYR A 128 -35.16 4.57 -10.18
N PRO A 129 -36.23 4.26 -10.94
CA PRO A 129 -37.21 5.27 -11.34
C PRO A 129 -37.90 5.94 -10.18
N THR A 130 -38.25 5.18 -9.10
CA THR A 130 -39.02 5.66 -7.97
C THR A 130 -38.52 5.05 -6.67
N GLY A 131 -38.86 5.68 -5.53
CA GLY A 131 -38.51 5.22 -4.18
C GLY A 131 -38.25 6.36 -3.21
N GLY A 132 -38.12 7.56 -3.71
CA GLY A 132 -37.84 8.74 -2.89
C GLY A 132 -36.50 8.65 -2.16
N HIS A 133 -36.44 9.07 -0.92
CA HIS A 133 -35.24 9.11 -0.09
C HIS A 133 -35.32 8.15 1.10
N GLY A 134 -34.17 7.66 1.57
CA GLY A 134 -34.10 6.91 2.83
C GLY A 134 -34.50 5.44 2.77
N TRP A 135 -34.60 4.89 1.56
CA TRP A 135 -35.09 3.51 1.37
C TRP A 135 -34.14 2.42 1.91
N GLY A 136 -32.82 2.60 1.79
CA GLY A 136 -31.83 1.66 2.34
C GLY A 136 -32.20 0.18 2.18
N PHE A 137 -32.26 -0.56 3.28
CA PHE A 137 -32.69 -1.96 3.34
C PHE A 137 -34.18 -2.13 3.69
N GLN A 138 -34.98 -1.07 3.56
CA GLN A 138 -36.39 -1.08 3.92
C GLN A 138 -37.20 -1.98 3.00
N ASP A 139 -38.12 -2.78 3.59
CA ASP A 139 -38.96 -3.77 2.85
C ASP A 139 -39.92 -3.11 1.87
N HIS A 140 -40.37 -1.89 2.16
CA HIS A 140 -41.26 -1.14 1.28
C HIS A 140 -40.60 -0.62 0.01
N PHE A 141 -39.29 -0.66 -0.11
CA PHE A 141 -38.60 -0.22 -1.33
C PHE A 141 -38.77 -1.23 -2.44
N LYS A 142 -39.51 -0.87 -3.48
CA LYS A 142 -39.88 -1.75 -4.60
C LYS A 142 -38.66 -2.45 -5.25
N TYR A 143 -37.50 -1.81 -5.27
CA TYR A 143 -36.28 -2.32 -5.90
C TYR A 143 -35.29 -2.90 -4.90
N LYS A 144 -35.73 -3.19 -3.65
CA LYS A 144 -34.85 -3.71 -2.60
C LYS A 144 -34.10 -4.96 -3.05
N GLN A 145 -34.83 -5.95 -3.55
CA GLN A 145 -34.21 -7.20 -4.01
C GLN A 145 -33.22 -6.98 -5.15
N GLN A 146 -33.56 -6.11 -6.11
CA GLN A 146 -32.71 -5.83 -7.24
C GLN A 146 -31.39 -5.18 -6.82
N TRP A 147 -31.45 -4.09 -6.05
CA TRP A 147 -30.21 -3.38 -5.70
C TRP A 147 -29.31 -4.21 -4.77
N THR A 148 -29.89 -5.01 -3.87
CA THR A 148 -29.09 -5.88 -2.99
C THR A 148 -28.40 -7.00 -3.76
N GLN A 149 -29.06 -7.58 -4.77
CA GLN A 149 -28.44 -8.57 -5.67
C GLN A 149 -27.35 -7.93 -6.55
N GLU A 150 -27.56 -6.73 -7.05
CA GLU A 150 -26.57 -5.97 -7.82
C GLU A 150 -25.35 -5.62 -6.93
N LEU A 151 -25.58 -5.21 -5.68
CA LEU A 151 -24.50 -4.97 -4.71
C LEU A 151 -23.73 -6.24 -4.39
N GLU A 152 -24.43 -7.35 -4.12
CA GLU A 152 -23.79 -8.64 -3.86
C GLU A 152 -22.93 -9.09 -5.03
N LYS A 153 -23.47 -9.00 -6.25
CA LYS A 153 -22.72 -9.30 -7.47
C LYS A 153 -21.51 -8.39 -7.63
N TRP A 154 -21.66 -7.10 -7.39
CA TRP A 154 -20.57 -6.15 -7.47
C TRP A 154 -19.47 -6.45 -6.43
N LEU A 155 -19.84 -6.77 -5.20
CA LEU A 155 -18.89 -7.15 -4.15
C LEU A 155 -18.12 -8.44 -4.47
N ARG A 156 -18.78 -9.40 -5.13
CA ARG A 156 -18.18 -10.68 -5.50
C ARG A 156 -17.32 -10.60 -6.76
N ASP A 157 -17.83 -9.95 -7.80
CA ASP A 157 -17.29 -10.05 -9.15
C ASP A 157 -16.76 -8.69 -9.69
N GLY A 158 -17.28 -7.59 -9.18
CA GLY A 158 -17.02 -6.24 -9.69
C GLY A 158 -16.04 -5.43 -8.89
N VAL A 159 -15.83 -5.76 -7.63
CA VAL A 159 -14.79 -5.11 -6.82
C VAL A 159 -13.46 -5.73 -7.22
N VAL A 160 -12.68 -4.96 -7.95
CA VAL A 160 -11.29 -5.33 -8.22
C VAL A 160 -10.51 -5.11 -6.92
N PHE A 161 -10.34 -6.18 -6.16
CA PHE A 161 -9.27 -6.20 -5.19
C PHE A 161 -8.03 -6.55 -6.00
N PRO A 162 -7.05 -5.66 -6.08
CA PRO A 162 -5.79 -6.06 -6.65
C PRO A 162 -5.36 -7.36 -5.94
N GLU A 163 -4.97 -8.38 -6.67
CA GLU A 163 -4.36 -9.57 -6.07
C GLU A 163 -3.14 -9.08 -5.31
N ASN A 164 -3.30 -9.00 -3.98
CA ASN A 164 -2.30 -8.52 -3.06
C ASN A 164 -1.58 -7.22 -3.51
N PRO A 165 -2.36 -6.13 -3.70
CA PRO A 165 -1.68 -4.93 -4.06
C PRO A 165 -1.48 -4.12 -2.83
N GLU A 166 -0.36 -3.97 -2.62
CA GLU A 166 0.28 -2.70 -2.61
C GLU A 166 0.23 -2.05 -1.25
N PRO A 167 0.21 -2.86 -0.17
CA PRO A 167 0.76 -2.28 1.03
C PRO A 167 2.10 -1.64 0.69
N MET A 168 2.94 -2.31 -0.10
CA MET A 168 4.25 -1.84 -0.56
C MET A 168 4.16 -0.50 -1.28
N LEU A 169 3.38 -0.38 -2.37
CA LEU A 169 3.28 0.86 -3.13
C LEU A 169 2.65 1.99 -2.30
N ARG A 170 1.56 1.71 -1.58
CA ARG A 170 0.87 2.70 -0.76
C ARG A 170 1.76 3.22 0.36
N ILE A 171 2.45 2.32 1.07
CA ILE A 171 3.37 2.67 2.15
C ILE A 171 4.60 3.37 1.56
N GLY A 172 5.15 2.85 0.45
CA GLY A 172 6.25 3.50 -0.25
C GLY A 172 5.93 4.94 -0.65
N LYS A 173 4.72 5.20 -1.19
CA LYS A 173 4.27 6.56 -1.50
C LYS A 173 4.20 7.48 -0.26
N SER A 174 4.00 6.96 0.93
CA SER A 174 4.00 7.79 2.15
C SER A 174 5.38 8.32 2.55
N TYR A 175 6.45 7.74 1.98
CA TYR A 175 7.83 8.22 2.14
C TYR A 175 8.24 9.28 1.10
N LEU A 176 7.36 9.67 0.17
CA LEU A 176 7.66 10.75 -0.77
C LEU A 176 7.99 12.05 -0.02
N GLY A 177 9.14 12.64 -0.36
CA GLY A 177 9.66 13.83 0.34
C GLY A 177 10.51 13.54 1.57
N THR A 178 10.63 12.28 2.01
CA THR A 178 11.57 11.89 3.06
C THR A 178 13.01 12.06 2.57
N LYS A 179 13.90 12.54 3.44
CA LYS A 179 15.31 12.78 3.09
C LYS A 179 16.02 11.46 2.78
N TYR A 180 16.81 11.46 1.73
CA TYR A 180 17.76 10.37 1.47
C TYR A 180 19.04 10.60 2.31
N VAL A 181 19.38 9.64 3.16
CA VAL A 181 20.60 9.66 3.99
C VAL A 181 21.16 8.24 4.04
N ALA A 182 22.36 8.06 3.50
CA ALA A 182 23.05 6.77 3.52
C ALA A 182 23.63 6.45 4.91
N ASN A 183 23.88 5.15 5.15
CA ASN A 183 24.56 4.64 6.34
C ASN A 183 23.84 4.94 7.68
N THR A 184 22.53 5.05 7.67
CA THR A 184 21.74 5.36 8.86
C THR A 184 21.73 4.25 9.90
N LEU A 185 22.14 3.03 9.52
CA LEU A 185 22.17 1.85 10.39
C LEU A 185 23.47 1.70 11.20
N ASP A 186 24.55 2.40 10.80
CA ASP A 186 25.85 2.29 11.47
C ASP A 186 25.90 3.21 12.68
N GLN A 187 25.45 2.69 13.81
CA GLN A 187 25.45 3.38 15.09
C GLN A 187 26.68 2.97 15.93
N ASP A 188 27.11 3.84 16.86
CA ASP A 188 28.11 3.50 17.86
C ASP A 188 27.50 2.55 18.92
N GLY A 189 28.37 1.76 19.58
CA GLY A 189 27.93 0.80 20.62
C GLY A 189 27.58 -0.58 20.09
N GLU A 190 26.74 -1.30 20.81
CA GLU A 190 26.29 -2.64 20.47
C GLU A 190 25.26 -2.61 19.32
N GLU A 191 25.22 -3.70 18.54
CA GLU A 191 24.23 -3.84 17.46
C GLU A 191 22.82 -3.89 18.04
N SER A 192 21.93 -3.08 17.47
CA SER A 192 20.53 -2.99 17.90
C SER A 192 19.62 -2.65 16.72
N LEU A 193 18.33 -2.85 16.87
CA LEU A 193 17.36 -2.52 15.85
C LEU A 193 17.20 -1.00 15.72
N VAL A 194 17.84 -0.42 14.71
CA VAL A 194 17.71 1.00 14.40
C VAL A 194 16.42 1.26 13.60
N ILE A 195 15.59 2.18 14.09
CA ILE A 195 14.37 2.64 13.41
C ILE A 195 14.45 4.16 13.23
N ARG A 196 14.53 4.60 11.98
CA ARG A 196 14.51 6.03 11.59
C ARG A 196 13.59 6.22 10.40
N THR A 197 12.47 6.88 10.63
CA THR A 197 11.47 7.15 9.58
C THR A 197 11.55 8.57 9.02
N ASP A 198 12.41 9.41 9.59
CA ASP A 198 12.68 10.80 9.16
C ASP A 198 13.69 10.87 7.99
N ALA A 199 14.45 9.79 7.77
CA ALA A 199 15.40 9.65 6.68
C ALA A 199 15.55 8.20 6.28
N VAL A 200 15.74 7.92 5.00
CA VAL A 200 15.90 6.57 4.43
C VAL A 200 17.00 6.55 3.36
N ASP A 201 17.61 5.40 3.15
CA ASP A 201 18.32 5.05 1.94
C ASP A 201 17.50 4.02 1.13
N CYS A 202 18.05 3.50 0.03
CA CYS A 202 17.32 2.55 -0.81
C CYS A 202 16.96 1.26 -0.07
N LEU A 203 17.85 0.74 0.79
CA LEU A 203 17.61 -0.49 1.54
C LEU A 203 16.61 -0.26 2.68
N THR A 204 16.83 0.74 3.51
CA THR A 204 15.96 1.06 4.64
C THR A 204 14.57 1.48 4.19
N PHE A 205 14.44 2.15 3.04
CA PHE A 205 13.14 2.43 2.40
C PHE A 205 12.39 1.14 2.09
N VAL A 206 13.03 0.16 1.46
CA VAL A 206 12.43 -1.13 1.13
C VAL A 206 12.09 -1.90 2.40
N GLU A 207 13.00 -2.00 3.36
CA GLU A 207 12.78 -2.70 4.63
C GLU A 207 11.61 -2.11 5.43
N TYR A 208 11.55 -0.79 5.56
CA TYR A 208 10.46 -0.12 6.28
C TYR A 208 9.12 -0.29 5.58
N THR A 209 9.12 -0.20 4.25
CA THR A 209 7.92 -0.40 3.44
C THR A 209 7.41 -1.83 3.58
N LEU A 210 8.30 -2.81 3.46
CA LEU A 210 7.97 -4.23 3.59
C LEU A 210 7.53 -4.59 5.01
N ALA A 211 8.23 -4.12 6.05
CA ALA A 211 7.89 -4.39 7.44
C ALA A 211 6.50 -3.87 7.82
N GLN A 212 6.12 -2.68 7.30
CA GLN A 212 4.79 -2.12 7.48
C GLN A 212 3.74 -2.87 6.64
N ALA A 213 4.10 -3.30 5.43
CA ALA A 213 3.21 -4.04 4.54
C ALA A 213 2.82 -5.42 5.10
N LEU A 214 3.72 -6.07 5.81
CA LEU A 214 3.45 -7.35 6.48
C LEU A 214 2.46 -7.24 7.65
N GLY A 215 2.14 -6.02 8.10
CA GLY A 215 1.17 -5.79 9.18
C GLY A 215 1.68 -6.22 10.56
N SER A 216 0.77 -6.37 11.51
CA SER A 216 1.07 -6.73 12.91
C SER A 216 2.08 -5.78 13.61
N SER A 217 3.23 -6.24 14.02
CA SER A 217 4.26 -5.43 14.67
C SER A 217 5.32 -4.98 13.67
N PHE A 218 5.42 -3.67 13.44
CA PHE A 218 6.44 -3.09 12.55
C PHE A 218 7.87 -3.44 12.99
N ALA A 219 8.15 -3.31 14.29
CA ALA A 219 9.49 -3.56 14.83
C ALA A 219 9.88 -5.05 14.71
N ASP A 220 8.95 -5.97 15.02
CA ASP A 220 9.23 -7.42 14.92
C ASP A 220 9.43 -7.85 13.47
N ASN A 221 8.62 -7.30 12.55
CA ASN A 221 8.78 -7.56 11.12
C ASN A 221 10.11 -7.02 10.61
N LEU A 222 10.47 -5.79 10.97
CA LEU A 222 11.72 -5.17 10.58
C LEU A 222 12.94 -5.95 11.09
N GLN A 223 12.88 -6.44 12.33
CA GLN A 223 13.94 -7.28 12.87
C GLN A 223 14.10 -8.58 12.07
N LYS A 224 13.00 -9.26 11.73
CA LYS A 224 13.02 -10.48 10.90
C LYS A 224 13.54 -10.23 9.48
N ILE A 225 13.27 -9.05 8.92
CA ILE A 225 13.72 -8.67 7.58
C ILE A 225 15.20 -8.34 7.56
N ARG A 226 15.71 -7.65 8.58
CA ARG A 226 17.05 -7.07 8.62
C ARG A 226 18.12 -8.00 9.18
N TYR A 227 17.74 -8.93 10.05
CA TYR A 227 18.68 -9.80 10.75
C TYR A 227 18.48 -11.26 10.38
N ARG A 228 19.58 -12.04 10.36
CA ARG A 228 19.53 -13.49 10.11
C ARG A 228 18.62 -14.17 11.10
N ASP A 229 17.61 -14.84 10.57
CA ASP A 229 16.56 -15.51 11.36
C ASP A 229 15.87 -14.60 12.40
N GLY A 230 15.93 -13.27 12.20
CA GLY A 230 15.39 -12.30 13.12
C GLY A 230 16.15 -12.14 14.45
N ILE A 231 17.39 -12.63 14.53
CA ILE A 231 18.19 -12.64 15.77
C ILE A 231 19.27 -11.56 15.70
N ILE A 232 19.26 -10.64 16.68
CA ILE A 232 20.32 -9.65 16.85
C ILE A 232 21.41 -10.27 17.73
N ASN A 233 22.58 -10.52 17.15
CA ASN A 233 23.76 -11.05 17.83
C ASN A 233 25.03 -10.43 17.25
N GLY A 234 25.26 -9.16 17.57
CA GLY A 234 26.38 -8.38 17.06
C GLY A 234 26.24 -7.98 15.59
N TYR A 235 27.18 -7.17 15.13
CA TYR A 235 27.21 -6.56 13.79
C TYR A 235 27.06 -7.58 12.65
N PRO A 236 27.75 -8.74 12.64
CA PRO A 236 27.63 -9.71 11.55
C PRO A 236 26.26 -10.38 11.44
N SER A 237 25.37 -10.27 12.47
CA SER A 237 24.01 -10.85 12.39
C SER A 237 23.08 -10.08 11.46
N ARG A 238 23.40 -8.81 11.16
CA ARG A 238 22.68 -8.02 10.17
C ARG A 238 22.92 -8.59 8.76
N LEU A 239 21.89 -8.57 7.91
CA LEU A 239 21.98 -9.01 6.51
C LEU A 239 22.63 -7.89 5.67
N HIS A 240 23.92 -8.00 5.43
CA HIS A 240 24.71 -6.97 4.75
C HIS A 240 24.72 -7.12 3.22
N TYR A 241 24.45 -8.33 2.71
CA TYR A 241 24.38 -8.59 1.28
C TYR A 241 22.95 -8.77 0.82
N THR A 242 22.59 -8.11 -0.28
CA THR A 242 21.21 -8.12 -0.79
C THR A 242 20.77 -9.51 -1.21
N SER A 243 21.66 -10.32 -1.78
CA SER A 243 21.36 -11.74 -2.11
C SER A 243 21.00 -12.56 -0.87
N GLU A 244 21.71 -12.35 0.24
CA GLU A 244 21.40 -13.01 1.50
C GLU A 244 20.08 -12.50 2.10
N TRP A 245 19.83 -11.20 1.99
CA TRP A 245 18.58 -10.56 2.40
C TRP A 245 17.39 -11.14 1.63
N ILE A 246 17.51 -11.28 0.31
CA ILE A 246 16.48 -11.91 -0.54
C ILE A 246 16.25 -13.37 -0.12
N GLU A 247 17.31 -14.14 0.06
CA GLU A 247 17.21 -15.56 0.45
C GLU A 247 16.55 -15.71 1.83
N ASN A 248 16.93 -14.87 2.78
CA ASN A 248 16.26 -14.83 4.09
C ASN A 248 14.77 -14.55 3.94
N GLY A 249 14.40 -13.60 3.09
CA GLY A 249 13.01 -13.25 2.79
C GLY A 249 12.21 -14.40 2.17
N ILE A 250 12.81 -15.12 1.23
CA ILE A 250 12.18 -16.30 0.59
C ILE A 250 12.00 -17.42 1.63
N ARG A 251 13.03 -17.70 2.42
CA ARG A 251 12.98 -18.75 3.45
C ARG A 251 11.92 -18.49 4.51
N HIS A 252 11.72 -17.23 4.88
CA HIS A 252 10.70 -16.82 5.86
C HIS A 252 9.31 -16.53 5.23
N GLY A 253 9.16 -16.69 3.92
CA GLY A 253 7.88 -16.64 3.23
C GLY A 253 7.30 -15.24 3.02
N PHE A 254 8.09 -14.17 3.14
CA PHE A 254 7.65 -12.80 2.85
C PHE A 254 8.17 -12.27 1.50
N LEU A 255 9.02 -13.02 0.79
CA LEU A 255 9.43 -12.75 -0.59
C LEU A 255 9.23 -13.97 -1.49
N THR A 256 9.04 -13.72 -2.77
CA THR A 256 9.04 -14.75 -3.82
C THR A 256 9.91 -14.25 -4.98
N ASP A 257 10.89 -15.08 -5.42
CA ASP A 257 11.66 -14.76 -6.62
C ASP A 257 10.83 -15.04 -7.87
N ILE A 258 10.40 -13.96 -8.53
CA ILE A 258 9.65 -14.03 -9.79
C ILE A 258 10.60 -14.04 -11.02
N THR A 259 11.87 -13.65 -10.85
CA THR A 259 12.84 -13.61 -11.95
C THR A 259 13.16 -15.00 -12.47
N ALA A 260 13.24 -15.99 -11.59
CA ALA A 260 13.52 -17.38 -11.96
C ALA A 260 12.51 -17.99 -12.96
N LYS A 261 11.26 -17.52 -12.95
CA LYS A 261 10.21 -17.96 -13.89
C LYS A 261 10.21 -17.20 -15.22
N ASN A 262 10.88 -16.04 -15.26
CA ASN A 262 10.77 -15.08 -16.35
C ASN A 262 12.11 -14.79 -17.07
N SER A 263 13.22 -15.38 -16.59
CA SER A 263 14.55 -15.24 -17.22
C SER A 263 15.33 -16.53 -17.16
N ALA A 264 15.97 -16.86 -18.28
CA ALA A 264 16.90 -17.99 -18.37
C ALA A 264 18.34 -17.60 -17.98
N HIS A 265 18.64 -16.32 -17.82
CA HIS A 265 19.97 -15.86 -17.44
C HIS A 265 20.24 -16.18 -15.97
N THR A 266 21.38 -16.78 -15.71
CA THR A 266 21.83 -17.15 -14.37
C THR A 266 23.18 -16.56 -14.05
N GLN A 267 23.40 -16.27 -12.78
CA GLN A 267 24.70 -15.83 -12.25
C GLN A 267 25.01 -16.59 -10.98
N LYS A 268 26.25 -16.98 -10.81
CA LYS A 268 26.74 -17.58 -9.58
C LYS A 268 27.22 -16.48 -8.64
N ILE A 269 26.70 -16.45 -7.42
CA ILE A 269 27.11 -15.48 -6.39
C ILE A 269 28.52 -15.79 -5.91
N SER A 270 29.32 -14.75 -5.73
CA SER A 270 30.68 -14.84 -5.16
C SER A 270 30.89 -13.64 -4.22
N LEU A 271 30.73 -13.86 -2.92
CA LEU A 271 30.86 -12.82 -1.91
C LEU A 271 32.16 -12.96 -1.14
N SER A 272 32.85 -11.84 -0.95
CA SER A 272 34.08 -11.75 -0.17
C SER A 272 34.47 -10.31 0.20
N TYR A 273 33.65 -9.34 -0.19
CA TYR A 273 34.06 -7.93 -0.14
C TYR A 273 34.27 -7.43 1.29
N MET A 274 33.33 -7.67 2.19
CA MET A 274 33.39 -7.14 3.56
C MET A 274 34.54 -7.77 4.36
N SER A 275 34.71 -9.09 4.26
CA SER A 275 35.77 -9.80 5.00
C SER A 275 37.17 -9.45 4.46
N THR A 276 37.29 -9.14 3.15
CA THR A 276 38.58 -8.76 2.53
C THR A 276 38.90 -7.27 2.61
N HIS A 277 37.88 -6.44 2.91
CA HIS A 277 38.05 -4.98 3.05
C HIS A 277 37.57 -4.45 4.41
N PRO A 278 37.95 -5.06 5.55
CA PRO A 278 37.38 -4.76 6.85
C PRO A 278 37.60 -3.31 7.29
N ARG A 279 38.67 -2.65 6.79
CA ARG A 279 38.95 -1.23 7.09
C ARG A 279 37.91 -0.25 6.57
N GLN A 280 37.07 -0.67 5.63
CA GLN A 280 35.98 0.15 5.11
C GLN A 280 34.74 0.16 6.02
N TYR A 281 34.71 -0.72 7.00
CA TYR A 281 33.58 -0.92 7.91
C TYR A 281 34.05 -0.79 9.36
N LYS A 282 33.67 0.28 10.04
CA LYS A 282 34.11 0.57 11.42
C LYS A 282 34.01 -0.64 12.35
N LYS A 283 32.87 -1.37 12.29
CA LYS A 283 32.61 -2.54 13.16
C LYS A 283 33.42 -3.79 12.78
N LEU A 284 34.01 -3.82 11.58
CA LEU A 284 34.92 -4.89 11.16
C LEU A 284 36.39 -4.50 11.41
N ALA A 285 36.73 -3.23 11.18
CA ALA A 285 38.11 -2.74 11.34
C ALA A 285 38.67 -3.03 12.76
N ASP A 286 37.82 -2.92 13.76
CA ASP A 286 38.20 -3.04 15.17
C ASP A 286 37.90 -4.44 15.76
N SER A 287 37.41 -5.40 14.94
CA SER A 287 37.01 -6.72 15.43
C SER A 287 37.37 -7.86 14.47
N PRO A 288 38.52 -8.53 14.69
CA PRO A 288 38.86 -9.73 13.91
C PRO A 288 37.82 -10.85 14.00
N GLU A 289 37.09 -10.93 15.10
CA GLU A 289 36.01 -11.89 15.27
C GLU A 289 34.84 -11.61 14.33
N ASN A 290 34.41 -10.34 14.21
CA ASN A 290 33.37 -9.95 13.26
C ASN A 290 33.81 -10.22 11.82
N VAL A 291 35.08 -9.99 11.48
CA VAL A 291 35.63 -10.31 10.14
C VAL A 291 35.53 -11.81 9.86
N ARG A 292 35.90 -12.65 10.81
CA ARG A 292 35.82 -14.11 10.68
C ARG A 292 34.38 -14.57 10.46
N GLN A 293 33.45 -14.07 11.24
CA GLN A 293 32.03 -14.40 11.12
C GLN A 293 31.47 -13.94 9.76
N MET A 294 31.82 -12.74 9.30
CA MET A 294 31.44 -12.27 7.97
C MET A 294 31.96 -13.19 6.87
N ALA A 295 33.22 -13.64 6.95
CA ALA A 295 33.79 -14.57 5.97
C ALA A 295 33.04 -15.91 5.94
N GLU A 296 32.58 -16.40 7.07
CA GLU A 296 31.74 -17.61 7.15
C GLU A 296 30.38 -17.41 6.45
N TYR A 297 29.72 -16.26 6.65
CA TYR A 297 28.46 -15.94 5.97
C TYR A 297 28.65 -15.74 4.47
N GLU A 298 29.67 -15.00 4.04
CA GLU A 298 30.02 -14.83 2.64
C GLU A 298 30.25 -16.19 1.95
N LYS A 299 30.95 -17.10 2.62
CA LYS A 299 31.18 -18.48 2.13
C LYS A 299 29.88 -19.28 2.02
N ALA A 300 28.97 -19.14 2.99
CA ALA A 300 27.70 -19.87 3.00
C ALA A 300 26.77 -19.48 1.84
N ILE A 301 26.81 -18.23 1.43
CA ILE A 301 26.01 -17.70 0.30
C ILE A 301 26.70 -17.91 -1.04
N SER A 302 28.02 -17.86 -1.07
CA SER A 302 28.80 -18.02 -2.31
C SER A 302 28.57 -19.40 -2.95
N GLY A 303 28.50 -19.39 -4.27
CA GLY A 303 28.23 -20.59 -5.07
C GLY A 303 26.76 -20.83 -5.41
N LYS A 304 25.83 -20.12 -4.77
CA LYS A 304 24.41 -20.16 -5.15
C LYS A 304 24.17 -19.50 -6.50
N VAL A 305 23.16 -19.97 -7.20
CA VAL A 305 22.78 -19.46 -8.52
C VAL A 305 21.53 -18.59 -8.37
N VAL A 306 21.59 -17.39 -8.89
CA VAL A 306 20.46 -16.47 -8.99
C VAL A 306 20.10 -16.22 -10.44
N HIS A 307 18.83 -15.96 -10.71
CA HIS A 307 18.37 -15.53 -12.02
C HIS A 307 18.41 -13.99 -12.10
N TRP A 308 18.72 -13.48 -13.27
CA TRP A 308 18.79 -12.04 -13.52
C TRP A 308 18.34 -11.70 -14.94
N LEU A 309 18.01 -10.43 -15.18
CA LEU A 309 17.64 -9.96 -16.52
C LEU A 309 18.64 -8.90 -16.99
N PRO A 310 19.27 -9.10 -18.19
CA PRO A 310 20.15 -8.11 -18.75
C PRO A 310 19.43 -6.78 -19.02
N LYS A 311 20.09 -5.67 -18.74
CA LYS A 311 19.54 -4.34 -19.01
C LYS A 311 19.16 -4.14 -20.49
N SER A 312 19.89 -4.80 -21.42
CA SER A 312 19.61 -4.78 -22.86
C SER A 312 18.32 -5.49 -23.26
N GLU A 313 17.74 -6.31 -22.37
CA GLU A 313 16.49 -7.04 -22.59
C GLU A 313 15.30 -6.36 -21.90
N LEU A 314 15.49 -5.18 -21.28
CA LEU A 314 14.39 -4.41 -20.72
C LEU A 314 13.66 -3.66 -21.84
N PRO A 315 12.38 -4.00 -22.13
CA PRO A 315 11.61 -3.29 -23.16
C PRO A 315 11.20 -1.90 -22.66
N GLU A 316 11.07 -0.93 -23.58
CA GLU A 316 10.64 0.44 -23.25
C GLU A 316 9.27 0.49 -22.57
N ALA A 317 8.38 -0.44 -22.92
CA ALA A 317 7.04 -0.54 -22.33
C ALA A 317 7.03 -1.14 -20.91
N GLY A 318 8.20 -1.50 -20.36
CA GLY A 318 8.30 -2.23 -19.09
C GLY A 318 8.07 -3.73 -19.23
N LEU A 319 8.24 -4.46 -18.13
CA LEU A 319 8.09 -5.92 -18.08
C LEU A 319 6.66 -6.27 -17.64
N PRO A 320 5.91 -7.03 -18.45
CA PRO A 320 4.48 -7.28 -18.18
C PRO A 320 4.22 -8.16 -16.93
N TRP A 321 5.24 -8.81 -16.41
CA TRP A 321 5.18 -9.65 -15.21
C TRP A 321 5.64 -8.94 -13.93
N ILE A 322 6.15 -7.70 -14.02
CA ILE A 322 6.42 -6.84 -12.85
C ILE A 322 5.15 -6.09 -12.48
N MET A 323 4.79 -6.18 -11.21
CA MET A 323 3.63 -5.50 -10.66
C MET A 323 4.04 -4.38 -9.71
N ASN A 324 3.12 -3.47 -9.46
CA ASN A 324 3.29 -2.46 -8.43
C ASN A 324 3.53 -3.13 -7.07
N GLY A 325 4.55 -2.68 -6.35
CA GLY A 325 4.94 -3.24 -5.06
C GLY A 325 6.04 -4.30 -5.13
N ASP A 326 6.44 -4.74 -6.33
CA ASP A 326 7.60 -5.62 -6.49
C ASP A 326 8.89 -4.88 -6.13
N ILE A 327 9.82 -5.61 -5.53
CA ILE A 327 11.15 -5.13 -5.17
C ILE A 327 12.12 -5.47 -6.31
N ILE A 328 12.80 -4.44 -6.82
CA ILE A 328 13.79 -4.61 -7.90
C ILE A 328 15.18 -4.53 -7.29
N ALA A 329 15.95 -5.60 -7.45
CA ALA A 329 17.35 -5.66 -7.07
C ALA A 329 18.24 -5.42 -8.30
N ILE A 330 19.17 -4.46 -8.19
CA ILE A 330 20.07 -4.08 -9.28
C ILE A 330 21.44 -4.73 -9.03
N THR A 331 21.90 -5.58 -9.97
CA THR A 331 23.20 -6.25 -9.84
C THR A 331 24.35 -5.32 -10.17
N THR A 332 25.49 -5.53 -9.51
CA THR A 332 26.76 -4.81 -9.77
C THR A 332 27.80 -5.73 -10.40
N LYS A 333 28.78 -5.13 -11.12
CA LYS A 333 29.95 -5.86 -11.63
C LYS A 333 31.16 -5.76 -10.68
N MET A 334 31.01 -5.16 -9.49
CA MET A 334 32.10 -5.03 -8.54
C MET A 334 32.47 -6.40 -7.98
N PRO A 335 33.74 -6.81 -8.05
CA PRO A 335 34.18 -8.11 -7.54
C PRO A 335 33.90 -8.25 -6.03
N GLY A 336 33.36 -9.40 -5.64
CA GLY A 336 33.06 -9.71 -4.23
C GLY A 336 31.78 -9.10 -3.68
N LEU A 337 31.09 -8.24 -4.44
CA LEU A 337 29.73 -7.77 -4.22
C LEU A 337 28.76 -8.43 -5.19
N ASP A 338 27.51 -8.54 -4.79
CA ASP A 338 26.47 -9.17 -5.59
C ASP A 338 25.51 -8.17 -6.22
N ILE A 339 24.86 -7.37 -5.42
CA ILE A 339 23.78 -6.46 -5.82
C ILE A 339 24.12 -5.07 -5.31
N ALA A 340 24.01 -4.07 -6.19
CA ALA A 340 24.20 -2.68 -5.83
C ALA A 340 22.99 -2.18 -5.01
N HIS A 341 23.28 -1.31 -4.09
CA HIS A 341 22.30 -0.63 -3.26
C HIS A 341 21.82 0.65 -3.94
#